data_2887542ce32e577c57b8236081dc8efe
#
_entry.id   2887542ce32e577c57b8236081dc8efe
#
_cell.length_a   1.000
_cell.length_b   1.000
_cell.length_c   1.000
_cell.angle_alpha   90.00
_cell.angle_beta   90.00
_cell.angle_gamma   90.00
#
_symmetry.space_group_name_H-M   'P 1'
#
loop_
_entity.id
_entity.type
_entity.pdbx_description
1 polymer ?
#
loop_
_entity_poly.entity_id
_entity_poly.type
_entity_poly.pdbx_seq_one_letter_code
_entity_poly.pdbx_strand_id
1 'polypeptide(L)'
;MAVKVPLGPTYEEMLYPNRQPLALREKARLARTHDELDPHNLFNITWKDDVGKVNSLVFPPELTGLDANIVVMLGKDFPSGSHKVGPAYSTLIEGYVDGDILPDRHTILGPSTGNFGIGVAYICALMGYKGVVIMPDNMSKERYQRIRGYGAELLLTPGSESDVILTLEKTHELQKDPANRALAQFELLPNYRFHRYVTGRSAIEAVQGIGNGRIACFTSAPGSAGTLAAGDEIKMAFPEARVAALEPYECSTLATGGLGQHRIEGIGDKMCTLIHNVLTTDFIVNIYDEETVQGLKVLRDGTDLLVQQGVDRDMAEFMRDCFGPSGVCNVIGAIKMAKYLKLGPGDNVLTIATDGFDRYHSVLDEMQHRYLGLEKHVMERWVKDVFLNADENLIFDVRRQEQKERLFAQKERDWLRFGYSREYLDSMKDMAFWNEEFARIADYDEKITRLRG
;
A
#
# COMPACT_ATOMS: atom_id res chain seq x y z
N MET A 1 -20.28 -18.37 26.88
CA MET A 1 -20.81 -17.35 25.97
C MET A 1 -19.77 -17.15 24.90
N ALA A 2 -20.14 -17.20 23.62
CA ALA A 2 -19.18 -16.87 22.56
C ALA A 2 -18.71 -15.43 22.74
N VAL A 3 -17.39 -15.20 22.60
CA VAL A 3 -16.82 -13.84 22.66
C VAL A 3 -17.42 -13.03 21.51
N LYS A 4 -18.14 -11.96 21.83
CA LYS A 4 -18.72 -11.09 20.80
C LYS A 4 -17.62 -10.20 20.24
N VAL A 5 -17.22 -10.47 19.00
CA VAL A 5 -16.23 -9.65 18.27
C VAL A 5 -16.83 -8.30 17.91
N PRO A 6 -16.14 -7.18 18.14
CA PRO A 6 -16.52 -5.89 17.57
C PRO A 6 -16.52 -5.98 16.05
N LEU A 7 -17.66 -5.76 15.41
CA LEU A 7 -17.77 -5.76 13.95
C LEU A 7 -17.62 -4.33 13.44
N GLY A 8 -16.66 -4.14 12.57
CA GLY A 8 -16.36 -2.87 11.92
C GLY A 8 -17.19 -2.64 10.64
N PRO A 9 -16.73 -1.78 9.74
CA PRO A 9 -17.45 -1.36 8.55
C PRO A 9 -17.53 -2.45 7.47
N THR A 10 -18.53 -2.36 6.61
CA THR A 10 -18.58 -3.03 5.31
C THR A 10 -17.65 -2.35 4.30
N TYR A 11 -17.43 -2.93 3.13
CA TYR A 11 -16.68 -2.29 2.04
C TYR A 11 -17.32 -0.98 1.58
N GLU A 12 -18.65 -0.97 1.47
CA GLU A 12 -19.44 0.24 1.14
C GLU A 12 -19.25 1.34 2.21
N GLU A 13 -19.24 0.99 3.49
CA GLU A 13 -19.05 1.93 4.59
C GLU A 13 -17.60 2.44 4.68
N MET A 14 -16.59 1.62 4.32
CA MET A 14 -15.22 2.10 4.18
C MET A 14 -15.07 3.09 3.01
N LEU A 15 -15.84 2.90 1.94
CA LEU A 15 -15.84 3.81 0.80
C LEU A 15 -16.63 5.09 1.07
N TYR A 16 -17.75 5.01 1.79
CA TYR A 16 -18.63 6.14 2.08
C TYR A 16 -18.86 6.34 3.59
N PRO A 17 -17.82 6.68 4.36
CA PRO A 17 -17.91 6.82 5.82
C PRO A 17 -18.91 7.89 6.25
N ASN A 18 -19.12 8.92 5.43
CA ASN A 18 -20.06 10.01 5.67
C ASN A 18 -21.53 9.60 5.57
N ARG A 19 -21.85 8.42 5.01
CA ARG A 19 -23.22 7.87 4.95
C ARG A 19 -23.62 7.08 6.19
N GLN A 20 -22.67 6.78 7.08
CA GLN A 20 -22.94 6.09 8.33
C GLN A 20 -23.76 6.98 9.30
N PRO A 21 -24.50 6.39 10.26
CA PRO A 21 -25.24 7.13 11.27
C PRO A 21 -24.36 8.15 12.00
N LEU A 22 -24.88 9.36 12.22
CA LEU A 22 -24.11 10.45 12.84
C LEU A 22 -23.50 10.04 14.19
N ALA A 23 -24.25 9.35 15.04
CA ALA A 23 -23.77 8.90 16.35
C ALA A 23 -22.58 7.94 16.25
N LEU A 24 -22.53 7.10 15.19
CA LEU A 24 -21.39 6.20 14.95
C LEU A 24 -20.16 6.98 14.46
N ARG A 25 -20.36 7.93 13.53
CA ARG A 25 -19.31 8.81 13.03
C ARG A 25 -18.67 9.64 14.15
N GLU A 26 -19.48 10.18 15.06
CA GLU A 26 -18.98 10.92 16.23
C GLU A 26 -18.15 10.04 17.15
N LYS A 27 -18.56 8.80 17.43
CA LYS A 27 -17.79 7.83 18.21
C LYS A 27 -16.47 7.49 17.53
N ALA A 28 -16.47 7.22 16.23
CA ALA A 28 -15.27 6.93 15.46
C ALA A 28 -14.29 8.12 15.47
N ARG A 29 -14.80 9.35 15.31
CA ARG A 29 -14.00 10.58 15.39
C ARG A 29 -13.36 10.76 16.78
N LEU A 30 -14.12 10.53 17.85
CA LEU A 30 -13.60 10.61 19.22
C LEU A 30 -12.55 9.52 19.47
N ALA A 31 -12.80 8.29 19.05
CA ALA A 31 -11.86 7.18 19.18
C ALA A 31 -10.51 7.51 18.53
N ARG A 32 -10.50 8.10 17.33
CA ARG A 32 -9.27 8.51 16.62
C ARG A 32 -8.35 9.42 17.47
N THR A 33 -8.91 10.26 18.32
CA THR A 33 -8.17 11.29 19.06
C THR A 33 -7.92 10.95 20.52
N HIS A 34 -8.69 10.04 21.12
CA HIS A 34 -8.67 9.80 22.57
C HIS A 34 -8.17 8.40 22.95
N ASP A 35 -8.46 7.39 22.16
CA ASP A 35 -8.06 6.01 22.44
C ASP A 35 -7.80 5.26 21.13
N GLU A 36 -6.52 5.03 20.82
CA GLU A 36 -6.10 4.32 19.63
C GLU A 36 -6.66 2.89 19.56
N LEU A 37 -6.92 2.26 20.70
CA LEU A 37 -7.45 0.89 20.78
C LEU A 37 -8.96 0.80 21.02
N ASP A 38 -9.71 1.91 20.91
CA ASP A 38 -11.17 1.87 20.90
C ASP A 38 -11.67 1.18 19.60
N PRO A 39 -12.52 0.14 19.70
CA PRO A 39 -13.03 -0.58 18.52
C PRO A 39 -13.78 0.30 17.49
N HIS A 40 -14.28 1.47 17.87
CA HIS A 40 -14.86 2.40 16.90
C HIS A 40 -13.85 2.92 15.86
N ASN A 41 -12.53 2.78 16.13
CA ASN A 41 -11.50 3.07 15.13
C ASN A 41 -11.55 2.16 13.90
N LEU A 42 -12.22 1.01 13.95
CA LEU A 42 -12.49 0.21 12.74
C LEU A 42 -13.24 1.03 11.67
N PHE A 43 -14.14 1.95 12.09
CA PHE A 43 -14.89 2.82 11.17
C PHE A 43 -14.08 3.99 10.62
N ASN A 44 -12.84 4.15 11.05
CA ASN A 44 -11.85 5.07 10.46
C ASN A 44 -10.99 4.43 9.36
N ILE A 45 -11.24 3.18 8.99
CA ILE A 45 -10.56 2.49 7.88
C ILE A 45 -11.13 3.00 6.56
N THR A 46 -10.62 4.12 6.09
CA THR A 46 -11.09 4.81 4.87
C THR A 46 -10.03 5.77 4.34
N TRP A 47 -10.07 6.06 3.04
CA TRP A 47 -9.28 7.10 2.39
C TRP A 47 -9.85 8.52 2.61
N LYS A 48 -11.00 8.63 3.26
CA LYS A 48 -11.76 9.88 3.33
C LYS A 48 -11.76 10.48 4.73
N ASP A 49 -11.88 11.78 4.76
CA ASP A 49 -12.12 12.55 5.99
C ASP A 49 -13.56 12.44 6.47
N ASP A 50 -13.87 13.13 7.55
CA ASP A 50 -15.19 13.10 8.21
C ASP A 50 -16.32 13.70 7.35
N VAL A 51 -15.98 14.48 6.30
CA VAL A 51 -16.98 15.03 5.36
C VAL A 51 -17.08 14.22 4.07
N GLY A 52 -16.27 13.18 3.92
CA GLY A 52 -16.28 12.26 2.78
C GLY A 52 -15.36 12.69 1.62
N LYS A 53 -14.46 13.66 1.85
CA LYS A 53 -13.43 14.05 0.88
C LYS A 53 -12.23 13.12 0.98
N VAL A 54 -11.67 12.71 -0.16
CA VAL A 54 -10.46 11.89 -0.20
C VAL A 54 -9.25 12.68 0.32
N ASN A 55 -8.53 12.10 1.28
CA ASN A 55 -7.27 12.64 1.79
C ASN A 55 -6.20 12.51 0.70
N SER A 56 -5.94 13.61 0.01
CA SER A 56 -4.99 13.68 -1.09
C SER A 56 -4.36 15.06 -1.20
N LEU A 57 -3.21 15.12 -1.88
CA LEU A 57 -2.59 16.37 -2.29
C LEU A 57 -2.24 16.32 -3.78
N VAL A 58 -2.15 17.49 -4.41
CA VAL A 58 -1.46 17.65 -5.70
C VAL A 58 -0.01 18.00 -5.38
N PHE A 59 0.92 17.14 -5.83
CA PHE A 59 2.34 17.36 -5.59
C PHE A 59 2.80 18.61 -6.36
N PRO A 60 3.56 19.52 -5.74
CA PRO A 60 3.86 20.83 -6.30
C PRO A 60 4.54 20.77 -7.67
N PRO A 61 4.00 21.45 -8.70
CA PRO A 61 4.60 21.49 -10.04
C PRO A 61 6.00 22.12 -10.06
N GLU A 62 6.30 22.99 -9.09
CA GLU A 62 7.62 23.60 -8.88
C GLU A 62 8.71 22.55 -8.61
N LEU A 63 8.31 21.37 -8.08
CA LEU A 63 9.21 20.25 -7.84
C LEU A 63 9.26 19.29 -9.03
N THR A 64 8.19 19.17 -9.79
CA THR A 64 8.12 18.18 -10.89
C THR A 64 8.56 18.76 -12.24
N GLY A 65 8.42 20.05 -12.43
CA GLY A 65 8.62 20.71 -13.71
C GLY A 65 7.61 20.28 -14.79
N LEU A 66 6.46 19.73 -14.38
CA LEU A 66 5.41 19.20 -15.27
C LEU A 66 4.19 20.13 -15.27
N ASP A 67 3.52 20.16 -16.42
CA ASP A 67 2.18 20.75 -16.54
C ASP A 67 1.07 19.77 -16.08
N ALA A 68 1.35 18.48 -16.10
CA ALA A 68 0.43 17.45 -15.63
C ALA A 68 0.35 17.42 -14.09
N ASN A 69 -0.81 17.05 -13.55
CA ASN A 69 -1.01 16.96 -12.11
C ASN A 69 -0.55 15.60 -11.58
N ILE A 70 0.28 15.60 -10.54
CA ILE A 70 0.60 14.40 -9.76
C ILE A 70 -0.27 14.40 -8.51
N VAL A 71 -1.30 13.57 -8.48
CA VAL A 71 -2.25 13.47 -7.37
C VAL A 71 -1.84 12.32 -6.47
N VAL A 72 -1.61 12.59 -5.19
CA VAL A 72 -1.14 11.61 -4.21
C VAL A 72 -2.20 11.38 -3.14
N MET A 73 -2.73 10.17 -3.02
CA MET A 73 -3.62 9.77 -1.92
C MET A 73 -2.80 9.46 -0.68
N LEU A 74 -3.23 9.96 0.48
CA LEU A 74 -2.48 9.91 1.74
C LEU A 74 -3.00 8.81 2.66
N GLY A 75 -2.22 7.74 2.84
CA GLY A 75 -2.56 6.62 3.72
C GLY A 75 -2.20 6.83 5.19
N LYS A 76 -1.47 7.90 5.54
CA LYS A 76 -1.07 8.20 6.92
C LYS A 76 -2.24 8.42 7.89
N ASP A 77 -3.39 8.83 7.36
CA ASP A 77 -4.57 9.17 8.17
C ASP A 77 -5.46 7.94 8.48
N PHE A 78 -5.11 6.77 7.97
CA PHE A 78 -5.71 5.52 8.40
C PHE A 78 -5.35 5.19 9.86
N PRO A 79 -6.19 4.44 10.58
CA PRO A 79 -5.78 3.83 11.85
C PRO A 79 -4.45 3.08 11.68
N SER A 80 -3.64 3.01 12.73
CA SER A 80 -2.27 2.51 12.69
C SER A 80 -1.29 3.32 11.80
N GLY A 81 -1.74 4.41 11.16
CA GLY A 81 -0.92 5.31 10.34
C GLY A 81 -0.56 4.78 8.96
N SER A 82 -1.29 3.76 8.44
CA SER A 82 -1.08 3.22 7.09
C SER A 82 -2.34 2.57 6.54
N HIS A 83 -2.59 2.72 5.21
CA HIS A 83 -3.71 2.04 4.54
C HIS A 83 -3.66 0.51 4.66
N LYS A 84 -2.52 -0.08 5.03
CA LYS A 84 -2.37 -1.54 5.19
C LYS A 84 -3.29 -2.15 6.25
N VAL A 85 -3.83 -1.34 7.16
CA VAL A 85 -4.87 -1.78 8.11
C VAL A 85 -6.15 -2.23 7.39
N GLY A 86 -6.48 -1.62 6.24
CA GLY A 86 -7.66 -2.00 5.44
C GLY A 86 -7.62 -3.45 4.96
N PRO A 87 -6.59 -3.88 4.22
CA PRO A 87 -6.41 -5.29 3.86
C PRO A 87 -6.36 -6.25 5.05
N ALA A 88 -5.72 -5.85 6.17
CA ALA A 88 -5.67 -6.68 7.37
C ALA A 88 -7.08 -6.89 7.95
N TYR A 89 -7.86 -5.81 8.07
CA TYR A 89 -9.26 -5.87 8.49
C TYR A 89 -10.11 -6.71 7.54
N SER A 90 -10.03 -6.43 6.23
CA SER A 90 -10.83 -7.14 5.23
C SER A 90 -10.57 -8.65 5.25
N THR A 91 -9.31 -9.07 5.40
CA THR A 91 -8.97 -10.49 5.48
C THR A 91 -9.50 -11.13 6.77
N LEU A 92 -9.41 -10.44 7.91
CA LEU A 92 -9.89 -10.97 9.18
C LEU A 92 -11.42 -11.04 9.20
N ILE A 93 -12.12 -9.97 8.76
CA ILE A 93 -13.58 -9.91 8.83
C ILE A 93 -14.25 -10.90 7.87
N GLU A 94 -13.71 -11.10 6.65
CA GLU A 94 -14.22 -12.10 5.72
C GLU A 94 -14.08 -13.51 6.31
N GLY A 95 -12.90 -13.85 6.85
CA GLY A 95 -12.70 -15.15 7.52
C GLY A 95 -13.58 -15.35 8.76
N TYR A 96 -13.89 -14.26 9.48
CA TYR A 96 -14.81 -14.32 10.62
C TYR A 96 -16.26 -14.58 10.17
N VAL A 97 -16.77 -13.87 9.17
CA VAL A 97 -18.16 -14.03 8.70
C VAL A 97 -18.39 -15.34 7.95
N ASP A 98 -17.33 -15.93 7.38
CA ASP A 98 -17.36 -17.27 6.79
C ASP A 98 -17.21 -18.40 7.84
N GLY A 99 -16.89 -18.05 9.11
CA GLY A 99 -16.71 -19.00 10.20
C GLY A 99 -15.34 -19.68 10.23
N ASP A 100 -14.41 -19.27 9.40
CA ASP A 100 -13.07 -19.84 9.29
C ASP A 100 -12.09 -19.29 10.35
N ILE A 101 -12.36 -18.07 10.86
CA ILE A 101 -11.53 -17.39 11.85
C ILE A 101 -12.38 -17.05 13.08
N LEU A 102 -12.13 -17.71 14.21
CA LEU A 102 -12.87 -17.54 15.45
C LEU A 102 -11.94 -17.06 16.58
N PRO A 103 -12.31 -16.01 17.36
CA PRO A 103 -11.41 -15.36 18.31
C PRO A 103 -11.02 -16.24 19.51
N ASP A 104 -11.88 -17.15 19.91
CA ASP A 104 -11.67 -18.08 21.03
C ASP A 104 -10.92 -19.38 20.64
N ARG A 105 -10.63 -19.55 19.35
CA ARG A 105 -10.01 -20.76 18.80
C ARG A 105 -8.72 -20.53 18.06
N HIS A 106 -8.58 -19.36 17.42
CA HIS A 106 -7.51 -19.17 16.47
C HIS A 106 -6.55 -18.04 16.87
N THR A 107 -5.28 -18.32 16.72
CA THR A 107 -4.20 -17.32 16.72
C THR A 107 -4.00 -16.81 15.30
N ILE A 108 -3.92 -15.51 15.14
CA ILE A 108 -3.75 -14.86 13.85
C ILE A 108 -2.29 -14.70 13.53
N LEU A 109 -1.86 -15.23 12.39
CA LEU A 109 -0.52 -15.08 11.85
C LEU A 109 -0.51 -13.93 10.81
N GLY A 110 0.39 -12.98 10.96
CA GLY A 110 0.57 -11.86 10.03
C GLY A 110 1.94 -11.90 9.36
N PRO A 111 2.12 -12.61 8.21
CA PRO A 111 3.37 -12.50 7.46
C PRO A 111 3.52 -11.12 6.85
N SER A 112 4.61 -10.42 7.18
CA SER A 112 4.80 -9.04 6.76
C SER A 112 6.25 -8.61 6.87
N THR A 113 6.66 -7.68 6.02
CA THR A 113 7.92 -6.96 6.17
C THR A 113 7.74 -5.59 6.88
N GLY A 114 6.49 -5.19 7.23
CA GLY A 114 6.31 -3.90 7.91
C GLY A 114 4.86 -3.50 8.20
N ASN A 115 4.35 -2.54 7.47
CA ASN A 115 3.05 -1.88 7.74
C ASN A 115 1.85 -2.83 7.82
N PHE A 116 1.85 -3.91 7.05
CA PHE A 116 0.78 -4.89 7.14
C PHE A 116 0.82 -5.64 8.50
N GLY A 117 2.01 -5.98 9.01
CA GLY A 117 2.17 -6.58 10.33
C GLY A 117 1.69 -5.65 11.46
N ILE A 118 1.97 -4.34 11.34
CA ILE A 118 1.41 -3.33 12.24
C ILE A 118 -0.14 -3.35 12.15
N GLY A 119 -0.68 -3.39 10.93
CA GLY A 119 -2.12 -3.47 10.70
C GLY A 119 -2.76 -4.74 11.30
N VAL A 120 -2.11 -5.90 11.15
CA VAL A 120 -2.57 -7.16 11.76
C VAL A 120 -2.56 -7.09 13.28
N ALA A 121 -1.46 -6.62 13.88
CA ALA A 121 -1.37 -6.44 15.33
C ALA A 121 -2.47 -5.51 15.87
N TYR A 122 -2.69 -4.40 15.19
CA TYR A 122 -3.71 -3.43 15.52
C TYR A 122 -5.14 -4.01 15.43
N ILE A 123 -5.48 -4.68 14.33
CA ILE A 123 -6.81 -5.29 14.15
C ILE A 123 -7.03 -6.43 15.15
N CYS A 124 -6.02 -7.24 15.44
CA CYS A 124 -6.11 -8.27 16.48
C CYS A 124 -6.42 -7.65 17.85
N ALA A 125 -5.77 -6.54 18.22
CA ALA A 125 -6.06 -5.84 19.47
C ALA A 125 -7.51 -5.32 19.53
N LEU A 126 -7.99 -4.67 18.46
CA LEU A 126 -9.35 -4.13 18.40
C LEU A 126 -10.44 -5.21 18.42
N MET A 127 -10.19 -6.35 17.77
CA MET A 127 -11.20 -7.41 17.61
C MET A 127 -11.02 -8.56 18.59
N GLY A 128 -10.08 -8.48 19.53
CA GLY A 128 -9.89 -9.45 20.61
C GLY A 128 -9.25 -10.77 20.19
N TYR A 129 -8.38 -10.75 19.17
CA TYR A 129 -7.61 -11.91 18.73
C TYR A 129 -6.20 -11.90 19.29
N LYS A 130 -5.62 -13.08 19.50
CA LYS A 130 -4.18 -13.25 19.67
C LYS A 130 -3.49 -13.10 18.32
N GLY A 131 -2.53 -12.17 18.21
CA GLY A 131 -1.75 -11.93 16.99
C GLY A 131 -0.30 -12.36 17.13
N VAL A 132 0.25 -12.98 16.09
CA VAL A 132 1.68 -13.27 15.92
C VAL A 132 2.10 -12.70 14.58
N VAL A 133 3.01 -11.73 14.57
CA VAL A 133 3.56 -11.16 13.35
C VAL A 133 4.89 -11.83 13.01
N ILE A 134 4.99 -12.41 11.82
CA ILE A 134 6.21 -13.03 11.31
C ILE A 134 6.86 -12.04 10.36
N MET A 135 8.11 -11.62 10.61
CA MET A 135 8.80 -10.63 9.81
C MET A 135 10.32 -10.76 9.84
N PRO A 136 11.05 -10.20 8.85
CA PRO A 136 12.49 -10.20 8.86
C PRO A 136 13.08 -9.48 10.07
N ASP A 137 14.31 -9.86 10.46
CA ASP A 137 15.01 -9.34 11.63
C ASP A 137 15.80 -8.04 11.39
N ASN A 138 15.88 -7.60 10.13
CA ASN A 138 16.54 -6.35 9.74
C ASN A 138 15.55 -5.31 9.20
N MET A 139 14.65 -4.86 10.07
CA MET A 139 13.64 -3.83 9.77
C MET A 139 13.75 -2.65 10.73
N SER A 140 13.08 -1.54 10.45
CA SER A 140 13.09 -0.36 11.33
C SER A 140 12.59 -0.68 12.75
N LYS A 141 13.27 -0.14 13.76
CA LYS A 141 12.98 -0.39 15.18
C LYS A 141 11.59 0.07 15.57
N GLU A 142 11.11 1.14 14.96
CA GLU A 142 9.80 1.73 15.18
C GLU A 142 8.67 0.73 14.85
N ARG A 143 8.85 -0.09 13.82
CA ARG A 143 7.88 -1.13 13.44
C ARG A 143 7.75 -2.21 14.52
N TYR A 144 8.88 -2.73 15.01
CA TYR A 144 8.87 -3.75 16.07
C TYR A 144 8.24 -3.21 17.36
N GLN A 145 8.54 -1.95 17.74
CA GLN A 145 7.98 -1.32 18.92
C GLN A 145 6.46 -1.16 18.81
N ARG A 146 5.95 -0.76 17.62
CA ARG A 146 4.53 -0.56 17.38
C ARG A 146 3.76 -1.87 17.43
N ILE A 147 4.26 -2.93 16.79
CA ILE A 147 3.66 -4.26 16.82
C ILE A 147 3.53 -4.80 18.26
N ARG A 148 4.61 -4.70 19.04
CA ARG A 148 4.59 -5.09 20.45
C ARG A 148 3.67 -4.19 21.31
N GLY A 149 3.60 -2.90 20.98
CA GLY A 149 2.70 -1.94 21.62
C GLY A 149 1.23 -2.30 21.50
N TYR A 150 0.84 -2.93 20.40
CA TYR A 150 -0.52 -3.47 20.19
C TYR A 150 -0.72 -4.87 20.80
N GLY A 151 0.28 -5.42 21.51
CA GLY A 151 0.17 -6.69 22.21
C GLY A 151 0.38 -7.95 21.35
N ALA A 152 0.80 -7.80 20.10
CA ALA A 152 1.12 -8.96 19.24
C ALA A 152 2.53 -9.50 19.55
N GLU A 153 2.68 -10.82 19.41
CA GLU A 153 3.97 -11.48 19.45
C GLU A 153 4.73 -11.26 18.16
N LEU A 154 6.06 -11.13 18.23
CA LEU A 154 6.95 -11.05 17.07
C LEU A 154 7.75 -12.35 16.93
N LEU A 155 7.68 -12.94 15.72
CA LEU A 155 8.53 -14.05 15.31
C LEU A 155 9.41 -13.57 14.17
N LEU A 156 10.72 -13.52 14.40
CA LEU A 156 11.67 -12.98 13.44
C LEU A 156 12.25 -14.09 12.54
N THR A 157 12.36 -13.78 11.26
CA THR A 157 13.05 -14.60 10.24
C THR A 157 14.32 -13.87 9.79
N PRO A 158 15.38 -14.60 9.37
CA PRO A 158 16.55 -13.95 8.83
C PRO A 158 16.24 -13.16 7.56
N GLY A 159 16.81 -11.95 7.41
CA GLY A 159 16.74 -11.19 6.17
C GLY A 159 16.27 -9.75 6.31
N SER A 160 15.94 -9.13 5.18
CA SER A 160 15.54 -7.74 5.03
C SER A 160 14.18 -7.61 4.31
N GLU A 161 13.82 -6.40 3.88
CA GLU A 161 12.54 -6.06 3.24
C GLU A 161 12.16 -7.02 2.10
N SER A 162 13.11 -7.37 1.22
CA SER A 162 12.84 -8.22 0.06
C SER A 162 12.75 -9.73 0.37
N ASP A 163 13.05 -10.16 1.61
CA ASP A 163 13.14 -11.60 1.97
C ASP A 163 11.82 -12.19 2.49
N VAL A 164 10.72 -11.83 1.85
CA VAL A 164 9.36 -12.26 2.22
C VAL A 164 9.14 -13.78 2.08
N ILE A 165 9.91 -14.44 1.23
CA ILE A 165 9.78 -15.89 0.99
C ILE A 165 9.99 -16.69 2.27
N LEU A 166 11.03 -16.38 3.05
CA LEU A 166 11.30 -17.04 4.33
C LEU A 166 10.17 -16.80 5.35
N THR A 167 9.62 -15.60 5.33
CA THR A 167 8.47 -15.22 6.16
C THR A 167 7.22 -16.04 5.79
N LEU A 168 6.97 -16.26 4.50
CA LEU A 168 5.87 -17.08 4.00
C LEU A 168 6.09 -18.58 4.32
N GLU A 169 7.28 -19.11 4.10
CA GLU A 169 7.62 -20.50 4.44
C GLU A 169 7.37 -20.77 5.94
N LYS A 170 7.81 -19.84 6.81
CA LYS A 170 7.56 -19.95 8.25
C LYS A 170 6.08 -19.86 8.60
N THR A 171 5.33 -19.03 7.90
CA THR A 171 3.88 -18.91 8.08
C THR A 171 3.17 -20.20 7.69
N HIS A 172 3.49 -20.77 6.53
CA HIS A 172 2.91 -22.05 6.07
C HIS A 172 3.29 -23.23 7.00
N GLU A 173 4.49 -23.20 7.58
CA GLU A 173 4.87 -24.17 8.62
C GLU A 173 3.95 -24.09 9.84
N LEU A 174 3.72 -22.86 10.34
CA LEU A 174 2.87 -22.63 11.51
C LEU A 174 1.38 -22.92 11.25
N GLN A 175 0.91 -22.73 10.01
CA GLN A 175 -0.46 -23.04 9.61
C GLN A 175 -0.78 -24.55 9.60
N LYS A 176 0.22 -25.43 9.71
CA LYS A 176 -0.03 -26.87 9.91
C LYS A 176 -0.74 -27.15 11.23
N ASP A 177 -0.61 -26.26 12.22
CA ASP A 177 -1.45 -26.27 13.41
C ASP A 177 -2.81 -25.63 13.08
N PRO A 178 -3.93 -26.38 13.22
CA PRO A 178 -5.27 -25.89 12.92
C PRO A 178 -5.73 -24.76 13.85
N ALA A 179 -5.03 -24.51 14.95
CA ALA A 179 -5.27 -23.35 15.81
C ALA A 179 -4.75 -22.04 15.21
N ASN A 180 -3.96 -22.08 14.13
CA ASN A 180 -3.42 -20.91 13.50
C ASN A 180 -4.18 -20.56 12.21
N ARG A 181 -4.39 -19.25 11.98
CA ARG A 181 -4.95 -18.70 10.74
C ARG A 181 -4.08 -17.54 10.26
N ALA A 182 -3.66 -17.58 9.01
CA ALA A 182 -2.85 -16.50 8.45
C ALA A 182 -3.69 -15.46 7.70
N LEU A 183 -3.39 -14.19 7.94
CA LEU A 183 -3.81 -13.08 7.10
C LEU A 183 -2.69 -12.83 6.08
N ALA A 184 -2.57 -13.73 5.11
CA ALA A 184 -1.44 -13.74 4.16
C ALA A 184 -1.66 -12.74 3.02
N GLN A 185 -1.15 -11.51 3.19
CA GLN A 185 -1.39 -10.39 2.26
C GLN A 185 -0.96 -10.64 0.81
N PHE A 186 0.01 -11.54 0.60
CA PHE A 186 0.60 -11.80 -0.74
C PHE A 186 -0.23 -12.76 -1.58
N GLU A 187 -1.14 -13.49 -0.95
CA GLU A 187 -1.86 -14.61 -1.54
C GLU A 187 -3.39 -14.56 -1.32
N LEU A 188 -3.89 -13.85 -0.29
CA LEU A 188 -5.32 -13.82 0.02
C LEU A 188 -6.03 -12.64 -0.66
N LEU A 189 -7.12 -12.94 -1.35
CA LEU A 189 -7.87 -12.02 -2.20
C LEU A 189 -8.71 -10.93 -1.50
N PRO A 190 -9.02 -10.98 -0.18
CA PRO A 190 -9.58 -9.80 0.50
C PRO A 190 -8.73 -8.54 0.35
N ASN A 191 -7.39 -8.67 0.30
CA ASN A 191 -6.48 -7.56 0.02
C ASN A 191 -6.73 -6.96 -1.37
N TYR A 192 -6.88 -7.81 -2.41
CA TYR A 192 -7.26 -7.37 -3.75
C TYR A 192 -8.63 -6.68 -3.75
N ARG A 193 -9.65 -7.29 -3.10
CA ARG A 193 -11.02 -6.73 -3.02
C ARG A 193 -11.05 -5.37 -2.36
N PHE A 194 -10.35 -5.20 -1.22
CA PHE A 194 -10.25 -3.91 -0.54
C PHE A 194 -9.68 -2.84 -1.47
N HIS A 195 -8.56 -3.12 -2.10
CA HIS A 195 -7.91 -2.11 -2.92
C HIS A 195 -8.65 -1.83 -4.22
N ARG A 196 -9.21 -2.86 -4.88
CA ARG A 196 -10.02 -2.63 -6.08
C ARG A 196 -11.24 -1.77 -5.77
N TYR A 197 -11.99 -2.10 -4.70
CA TYR A 197 -13.23 -1.41 -4.35
C TYR A 197 -12.99 -0.08 -3.63
N VAL A 198 -12.33 -0.11 -2.47
CA VAL A 198 -12.21 1.07 -1.61
C VAL A 198 -11.16 2.04 -2.17
N THR A 199 -9.96 1.53 -2.49
CA THR A 199 -8.88 2.40 -2.99
C THR A 199 -9.16 2.86 -4.42
N GLY A 200 -9.58 1.96 -5.33
CA GLY A 200 -9.83 2.29 -6.72
C GLY A 200 -10.93 3.34 -6.90
N ARG A 201 -12.04 3.18 -6.21
CA ARG A 201 -13.14 4.16 -6.27
C ARG A 201 -12.80 5.48 -5.59
N SER A 202 -12.08 5.44 -4.46
CA SER A 202 -11.55 6.67 -3.85
C SER A 202 -10.55 7.38 -4.77
N ALA A 203 -9.74 6.63 -5.53
CA ALA A 203 -8.81 7.19 -6.51
C ALA A 203 -9.52 7.95 -7.63
N ILE A 204 -10.64 7.39 -8.14
CA ILE A 204 -11.47 8.05 -9.15
C ILE A 204 -12.08 9.35 -8.60
N GLU A 205 -12.52 9.34 -7.35
CA GLU A 205 -13.05 10.53 -6.69
C GLU A 205 -11.96 11.58 -6.40
N ALA A 206 -10.73 11.15 -6.06
CA ALA A 206 -9.62 12.06 -5.73
C ALA A 206 -9.24 13.03 -6.86
N VAL A 207 -9.50 12.66 -8.11
CA VAL A 207 -9.20 13.52 -9.27
C VAL A 207 -10.39 14.37 -9.73
N GLN A 208 -11.56 14.21 -9.12
CA GLN A 208 -12.72 15.04 -9.45
C GLN A 208 -12.43 16.50 -9.14
N GLY A 209 -12.55 17.35 -10.18
CA GLY A 209 -12.23 18.77 -10.07
C GLY A 209 -10.73 19.13 -10.20
N ILE A 210 -9.86 18.13 -10.45
CA ILE A 210 -8.44 18.33 -10.77
C ILE A 210 -8.23 18.07 -12.27
N GLY A 211 -7.60 18.99 -12.98
CA GLY A 211 -7.37 18.87 -14.41
C GLY A 211 -8.65 18.56 -15.19
N ASN A 212 -8.61 17.51 -16.02
CA ASN A 212 -9.78 17.03 -16.79
C ASN A 212 -10.69 16.08 -15.99
N GLY A 213 -10.43 15.85 -14.70
CA GLY A 213 -11.19 14.95 -13.84
C GLY A 213 -11.00 13.45 -14.14
N ARG A 214 -10.01 13.07 -14.96
CA ARG A 214 -9.73 11.69 -15.37
C ARG A 214 -8.31 11.30 -14.93
N ILE A 215 -8.10 10.00 -14.74
CA ILE A 215 -6.76 9.45 -14.48
C ILE A 215 -6.17 9.00 -15.81
N ALA A 216 -5.07 9.63 -16.23
CA ALA A 216 -4.31 9.21 -17.41
C ALA A 216 -3.35 8.06 -17.09
N CYS A 217 -2.76 8.08 -15.88
CA CYS A 217 -1.87 7.03 -15.40
C CYS A 217 -2.05 6.82 -13.89
N PHE A 218 -2.05 5.57 -13.47
CA PHE A 218 -1.97 5.16 -12.07
C PHE A 218 -0.63 4.48 -11.83
N THR A 219 0.11 4.93 -10.83
CA THR A 219 1.41 4.35 -10.44
C THR A 219 1.38 3.86 -9.01
N SER A 220 1.90 2.69 -8.75
CA SER A 220 2.06 2.17 -7.39
C SER A 220 3.17 1.13 -7.31
N ALA A 221 3.99 1.22 -6.27
CA ALA A 221 5.00 0.22 -5.98
C ALA A 221 4.37 -0.96 -5.21
N PRO A 222 4.40 -2.18 -5.77
CA PRO A 222 3.90 -3.35 -5.08
C PRO A 222 4.87 -3.83 -4.00
N GLY A 223 4.35 -4.00 -2.76
CA GLY A 223 4.77 -5.07 -1.88
C GLY A 223 3.88 -6.25 -2.21
N SER A 224 2.73 -6.40 -1.54
CA SER A 224 1.76 -7.47 -1.89
C SER A 224 1.07 -7.30 -3.25
N ALA A 225 1.22 -6.17 -3.94
CA ALA A 225 0.48 -5.75 -5.14
C ALA A 225 -1.03 -5.43 -4.90
N GLY A 226 -1.46 -5.37 -3.64
CA GLY A 226 -2.85 -5.00 -3.33
C GLY A 226 -3.25 -3.67 -3.96
N THR A 227 -2.42 -2.63 -3.82
CA THR A 227 -2.71 -1.29 -4.37
C THR A 227 -2.83 -1.28 -5.89
N LEU A 228 -2.13 -2.17 -6.62
CA LEU A 228 -2.27 -2.29 -8.07
C LEU A 228 -3.69 -2.72 -8.49
N ALA A 229 -4.44 -3.40 -7.61
CA ALA A 229 -5.84 -3.75 -7.87
C ALA A 229 -6.73 -2.52 -8.05
N ALA A 230 -6.36 -1.35 -7.49
CA ALA A 230 -7.05 -0.09 -7.78
C ALA A 230 -7.00 0.25 -9.28
N GLY A 231 -5.93 -0.15 -9.97
CA GLY A 231 -5.79 0.01 -11.41
C GLY A 231 -6.87 -0.69 -12.23
N ASP A 232 -7.38 -1.83 -11.73
CA ASP A 232 -8.47 -2.55 -12.39
C ASP A 232 -9.76 -1.71 -12.41
N GLU A 233 -10.11 -1.09 -11.27
CA GLU A 233 -11.29 -0.22 -11.18
C GLU A 233 -11.09 1.10 -11.94
N ILE A 234 -9.87 1.65 -11.91
CA ILE A 234 -9.52 2.86 -12.67
C ILE A 234 -9.67 2.60 -14.17
N LYS A 235 -9.22 1.46 -14.68
CA LYS A 235 -9.40 1.09 -16.11
C LYS A 235 -10.85 0.84 -16.48
N MET A 236 -11.68 0.36 -15.55
CA MET A 236 -13.13 0.26 -15.79
C MET A 236 -13.77 1.64 -15.98
N ALA A 237 -13.35 2.63 -15.19
CA ALA A 237 -13.86 4.00 -15.28
C ALA A 237 -13.21 4.79 -16.44
N PHE A 238 -11.92 4.56 -16.68
CA PHE A 238 -11.10 5.24 -17.69
C PHE A 238 -10.31 4.20 -18.49
N PRO A 239 -10.89 3.62 -19.58
CA PRO A 239 -10.26 2.52 -20.33
C PRO A 239 -8.89 2.85 -20.91
N GLU A 240 -8.62 4.13 -21.20
CA GLU A 240 -7.32 4.60 -21.73
C GLU A 240 -6.26 4.80 -20.62
N ALA A 241 -6.65 4.71 -19.35
CA ALA A 241 -5.70 4.87 -18.25
C ALA A 241 -4.60 3.81 -18.30
N ARG A 242 -3.38 4.22 -17.99
CA ARG A 242 -2.23 3.32 -17.88
C ARG A 242 -1.97 2.96 -16.42
N VAL A 243 -1.53 1.73 -16.18
CA VAL A 243 -1.16 1.23 -14.86
C VAL A 243 0.32 0.87 -14.87
N ALA A 244 1.10 1.48 -13.99
CA ALA A 244 2.52 1.22 -13.85
C ALA A 244 2.84 0.66 -12.46
N ALA A 245 3.44 -0.52 -12.42
CA ALA A 245 4.02 -1.11 -11.23
C ALA A 245 5.44 -0.57 -11.05
N LEU A 246 5.76 -0.03 -9.87
CA LEU A 246 7.08 0.49 -9.57
C LEU A 246 7.85 -0.51 -8.69
N GLU A 247 9.13 -0.67 -8.94
CA GLU A 247 9.96 -1.55 -8.10
C GLU A 247 11.36 -0.96 -7.90
N PRO A 248 12.08 -1.33 -6.82
CA PRO A 248 13.46 -0.92 -6.64
C PRO A 248 14.33 -1.46 -7.78
N TYR A 249 15.20 -0.61 -8.34
CA TYR A 249 16.20 -1.05 -9.32
C TYR A 249 17.09 -2.17 -8.76
N GLU A 250 17.47 -2.04 -7.50
CA GLU A 250 18.31 -2.99 -6.77
C GLU A 250 17.62 -4.36 -6.58
N CYS A 251 16.26 -4.41 -6.66
CA CYS A 251 15.45 -5.63 -6.63
C CYS A 251 14.43 -5.62 -7.77
N SER A 252 14.92 -5.58 -9.02
CA SER A 252 14.11 -5.53 -10.23
C SER A 252 13.50 -6.90 -10.56
N THR A 253 12.60 -7.38 -9.72
CA THR A 253 12.04 -8.73 -9.81
C THR A 253 11.07 -8.88 -10.97
N LEU A 254 10.12 -7.95 -11.13
CA LEU A 254 9.10 -8.02 -12.18
C LEU A 254 9.67 -7.70 -13.56
N ALA A 255 10.54 -6.68 -13.68
CA ALA A 255 11.10 -6.29 -14.98
C ALA A 255 12.15 -7.27 -15.49
N THR A 256 13.09 -7.69 -14.64
CA THR A 256 14.28 -8.43 -15.07
C THR A 256 14.50 -9.78 -14.39
N GLY A 257 13.68 -10.13 -13.39
CA GLY A 257 13.88 -11.34 -12.57
C GLY A 257 15.00 -11.20 -11.53
N GLY A 258 15.39 -9.96 -11.21
CA GLY A 258 16.40 -9.66 -10.20
C GLY A 258 15.96 -10.04 -8.80
N LEU A 259 16.91 -10.44 -7.94
CA LEU A 259 16.66 -10.89 -6.57
C LEU A 259 17.58 -10.16 -5.58
N GLY A 260 17.92 -8.90 -5.86
CA GLY A 260 18.77 -8.08 -5.01
C GLY A 260 18.09 -7.63 -3.72
N GLN A 261 18.81 -6.89 -2.91
CA GLN A 261 18.30 -6.24 -1.71
C GLN A 261 18.21 -4.74 -1.93
N HIS A 262 17.25 -4.11 -1.28
CA HIS A 262 16.97 -2.68 -1.40
C HIS A 262 16.60 -2.09 -0.03
N ARG A 263 16.48 -0.75 0.01
CA ARG A 263 16.18 0.04 1.23
C ARG A 263 14.82 0.72 1.22
N ILE A 264 14.02 0.54 0.16
CA ILE A 264 12.70 1.16 0.07
C ILE A 264 11.71 0.31 0.86
N GLU A 265 11.55 0.57 2.15
CA GLU A 265 10.70 -0.21 3.02
C GLU A 265 9.23 -0.19 2.58
N GLY A 266 8.59 -1.37 2.57
CA GLY A 266 7.18 -1.58 2.26
C GLY A 266 6.86 -2.04 0.84
N ILE A 267 7.87 -2.22 -0.02
CA ILE A 267 7.72 -2.63 -1.42
C ILE A 267 8.86 -3.57 -1.85
N GLY A 268 8.78 -4.15 -3.04
CA GLY A 268 9.92 -4.75 -3.72
C GLY A 268 10.30 -6.15 -3.24
N ASP A 269 9.36 -7.10 -3.26
CA ASP A 269 9.60 -8.48 -2.88
C ASP A 269 10.31 -9.28 -3.99
N LYS A 270 11.12 -10.29 -3.60
CA LYS A 270 11.83 -11.21 -4.51
C LYS A 270 10.90 -12.24 -5.18
N MET A 271 9.65 -11.88 -5.39
CA MET A 271 8.64 -12.73 -6.02
C MET A 271 7.53 -11.92 -6.70
N CYS A 272 6.91 -12.52 -7.71
CA CYS A 272 5.64 -12.01 -8.24
C CYS A 272 4.51 -12.47 -7.31
N THR A 273 3.84 -11.55 -6.63
CA THR A 273 2.80 -11.90 -5.64
C THR A 273 1.56 -12.50 -6.30
N LEU A 274 0.85 -13.41 -5.59
CA LEU A 274 -0.29 -14.12 -6.15
C LEU A 274 -1.43 -13.19 -6.56
N ILE A 275 -1.72 -12.20 -5.70
CA ILE A 275 -2.82 -11.26 -5.92
C ILE A 275 -2.54 -10.17 -6.96
N HIS A 276 -1.35 -10.15 -7.57
CA HIS A 276 -1.03 -9.21 -8.65
C HIS A 276 -1.79 -9.58 -9.93
N ASN A 277 -2.77 -8.77 -10.34
CA ASN A 277 -3.38 -8.91 -11.65
C ASN A 277 -2.43 -8.36 -12.74
N VAL A 278 -1.63 -9.24 -13.32
CA VAL A 278 -0.68 -8.86 -14.38
C VAL A 278 -1.35 -8.44 -15.69
N LEU A 279 -2.63 -8.80 -15.91
CA LEU A 279 -3.35 -8.44 -17.13
C LEU A 279 -3.49 -6.93 -17.30
N THR A 280 -3.70 -6.22 -16.19
CA THR A 280 -3.98 -4.78 -16.18
C THR A 280 -2.72 -3.91 -16.02
N THR A 281 -1.58 -4.48 -15.62
CA THR A 281 -0.30 -3.75 -15.53
C THR A 281 0.25 -3.47 -16.92
N ASP A 282 0.46 -2.20 -17.27
CA ASP A 282 0.95 -1.76 -18.59
C ASP A 282 2.46 -1.57 -18.62
N PHE A 283 3.02 -1.08 -17.51
CA PHE A 283 4.44 -0.75 -17.38
C PHE A 283 5.00 -1.26 -16.07
N ILE A 284 6.30 -1.53 -16.06
CA ILE A 284 7.10 -1.70 -14.86
C ILE A 284 8.16 -0.62 -14.90
N VAL A 285 8.38 0.08 -13.77
CA VAL A 285 9.33 1.20 -13.68
C VAL A 285 10.27 0.94 -12.52
N ASN A 286 11.55 0.94 -12.77
CA ASN A 286 12.56 0.83 -11.73
C ASN A 286 12.93 2.20 -11.15
N ILE A 287 13.02 2.27 -9.83
CA ILE A 287 13.38 3.46 -9.05
C ILE A 287 14.60 3.10 -8.19
N TYR A 288 15.63 3.94 -8.19
CA TYR A 288 16.79 3.71 -7.34
C TYR A 288 16.50 3.97 -5.86
N ASP A 289 17.05 3.15 -4.99
CA ASP A 289 17.03 3.34 -3.54
C ASP A 289 17.50 4.72 -3.14
N GLU A 290 18.60 5.15 -3.72
CA GLU A 290 19.26 6.41 -3.41
C GLU A 290 18.37 7.60 -3.73
N GLU A 291 17.70 7.61 -4.91
CA GLU A 291 16.74 8.65 -5.29
C GLU A 291 15.61 8.75 -4.26
N THR A 292 15.11 7.60 -3.81
CA THR A 292 14.01 7.53 -2.84
C THR A 292 14.42 8.10 -1.48
N VAL A 293 15.59 7.71 -0.97
CA VAL A 293 16.06 8.16 0.37
C VAL A 293 16.45 9.63 0.33
N GLN A 294 17.07 10.11 -0.76
CA GLN A 294 17.39 11.52 -0.96
C GLN A 294 16.09 12.36 -1.05
N GLY A 295 15.11 11.91 -1.82
CA GLY A 295 13.80 12.56 -1.91
C GLY A 295 13.09 12.64 -0.56
N LEU A 296 13.12 11.56 0.24
CA LEU A 296 12.57 11.56 1.60
C LEU A 296 13.25 12.61 2.48
N LYS A 297 14.58 12.71 2.45
CA LYS A 297 15.35 13.71 3.20
C LYS A 297 14.99 15.13 2.78
N VAL A 298 14.86 15.37 1.48
CA VAL A 298 14.45 16.67 0.93
C VAL A 298 13.07 17.07 1.41
N LEU A 299 12.08 16.18 1.32
CA LEU A 299 10.71 16.49 1.77
C LEU A 299 10.63 16.68 3.28
N ARG A 300 11.41 15.92 4.06
CA ARG A 300 11.38 15.99 5.52
C ARG A 300 12.09 17.22 6.09
N ASP A 301 13.31 17.52 5.61
CA ASP A 301 14.19 18.51 6.24
C ASP A 301 14.45 19.73 5.34
N GLY A 302 13.97 19.72 4.09
CA GLY A 302 14.24 20.75 3.10
C GLY A 302 13.20 21.86 3.00
N THR A 303 12.34 22.10 3.99
CA THR A 303 11.21 23.07 3.91
C THR A 303 11.63 24.43 3.35
N ASP A 304 12.68 25.05 3.88
CA ASP A 304 13.13 26.35 3.39
C ASP A 304 13.69 26.30 1.97
N LEU A 305 14.26 25.17 1.60
CA LEU A 305 14.73 24.93 0.24
C LEU A 305 13.55 24.79 -0.74
N LEU A 306 12.51 24.03 -0.35
CA LEU A 306 11.30 23.89 -1.17
C LEU A 306 10.60 25.22 -1.39
N VAL A 307 10.52 26.06 -0.34
CA VAL A 307 10.00 27.43 -0.44
C VAL A 307 10.83 28.29 -1.40
N GLN A 308 12.17 28.15 -1.39
CA GLN A 308 13.05 28.84 -2.35
C GLN A 308 12.85 28.36 -3.79
N GLN A 309 12.37 27.14 -4.01
CA GLN A 309 11.99 26.62 -5.33
C GLN A 309 10.59 27.10 -5.77
N GLY A 310 9.85 27.81 -4.93
CA GLY A 310 8.53 28.35 -5.22
C GLY A 310 7.37 27.57 -4.59
N VAL A 311 7.63 26.50 -3.85
CA VAL A 311 6.57 25.76 -3.15
C VAL A 311 5.99 26.62 -2.03
N ASP A 312 4.67 26.63 -1.90
CA ASP A 312 3.99 27.29 -0.79
C ASP A 312 4.48 26.73 0.56
N ARG A 313 4.67 27.61 1.56
CA ARG A 313 5.24 27.22 2.86
C ARG A 313 4.38 26.21 3.60
N ASP A 314 3.06 26.43 3.63
CA ASP A 314 2.14 25.54 4.33
C ASP A 314 2.13 24.15 3.67
N MET A 315 2.22 24.11 2.34
CA MET A 315 2.36 22.86 1.58
C MET A 315 3.70 22.19 1.89
N ALA A 316 4.81 22.91 1.91
CA ALA A 316 6.12 22.36 2.22
C ALA A 316 6.18 21.78 3.65
N GLU A 317 5.57 22.49 4.63
CA GLU A 317 5.45 22.01 6.02
C GLU A 317 4.54 20.79 6.12
N PHE A 318 3.41 20.78 5.40
CA PHE A 318 2.49 19.64 5.38
C PHE A 318 3.15 18.37 4.82
N MET A 319 3.92 18.50 3.73
CA MET A 319 4.58 17.36 3.08
C MET A 319 5.62 16.66 3.98
N ARG A 320 6.18 17.32 4.98
CA ARG A 320 7.18 16.75 5.90
C ARG A 320 6.75 15.43 6.54
N ASP A 321 5.47 15.29 6.83
CA ASP A 321 4.92 14.14 7.55
C ASP A 321 4.06 13.23 6.67
N CYS A 322 3.94 13.56 5.36
CA CYS A 322 3.03 12.83 4.45
C CYS A 322 3.62 11.57 3.83
N PHE A 323 4.96 11.42 3.85
CA PHE A 323 5.62 10.40 3.06
C PHE A 323 6.53 9.50 3.89
N GLY A 324 6.38 8.19 3.73
CA GLY A 324 7.43 7.21 3.94
C GLY A 324 8.22 6.96 2.64
N PRO A 325 9.27 6.09 2.66
CA PRO A 325 10.10 5.80 1.47
C PRO A 325 9.28 5.35 0.26
N SER A 326 8.32 4.43 0.44
CA SER A 326 7.46 3.94 -0.66
C SER A 326 6.61 5.05 -1.28
N GLY A 327 6.17 6.04 -0.49
CA GLY A 327 5.44 7.20 -0.99
C GLY A 327 6.30 8.09 -1.88
N VAL A 328 7.57 8.31 -1.50
CA VAL A 328 8.54 9.05 -2.33
C VAL A 328 8.85 8.29 -3.62
N CYS A 329 9.10 6.98 -3.54
CA CYS A 329 9.27 6.11 -4.71
C CYS A 329 8.10 6.26 -5.68
N ASN A 330 6.87 6.25 -5.15
CA ASN A 330 5.65 6.41 -5.93
C ASN A 330 5.56 7.78 -6.63
N VAL A 331 5.93 8.86 -5.97
CA VAL A 331 5.98 10.20 -6.57
C VAL A 331 7.01 10.26 -7.69
N ILE A 332 8.23 9.74 -7.47
CA ILE A 332 9.28 9.68 -8.50
C ILE A 332 8.77 8.89 -9.72
N GLY A 333 8.17 7.72 -9.50
CA GLY A 333 7.59 6.91 -10.57
C GLY A 333 6.45 7.62 -11.32
N ALA A 334 5.62 8.39 -10.61
CA ALA A 334 4.57 9.19 -11.23
C ALA A 334 5.14 10.29 -12.13
N ILE A 335 6.22 10.96 -11.70
CA ILE A 335 6.92 11.97 -12.51
C ILE A 335 7.53 11.32 -13.77
N LYS A 336 8.24 10.20 -13.61
CA LYS A 336 8.83 9.44 -14.74
C LYS A 336 7.75 9.05 -15.75
N MET A 337 6.62 8.51 -15.28
CA MET A 337 5.51 8.09 -16.15
C MET A 337 4.82 9.29 -16.83
N ALA A 338 4.65 10.42 -16.16
CA ALA A 338 4.08 11.62 -16.77
C ALA A 338 4.95 12.10 -17.94
N LYS A 339 6.27 12.13 -17.75
CA LYS A 339 7.24 12.49 -18.81
C LYS A 339 7.20 11.48 -19.97
N TYR A 340 7.30 10.19 -19.65
CA TYR A 340 7.32 9.11 -20.66
C TYR A 340 6.05 9.10 -21.53
N LEU A 341 4.89 9.29 -20.91
CA LEU A 341 3.61 9.36 -21.61
C LEU A 341 3.34 10.76 -22.24
N LYS A 342 4.24 11.71 -22.03
CA LYS A 342 4.12 13.11 -22.53
C LYS A 342 2.80 13.75 -22.12
N LEU A 343 2.42 13.56 -20.85
CA LEU A 343 1.18 14.11 -20.31
C LEU A 343 1.28 15.63 -20.19
N GLY A 344 0.18 16.32 -20.45
CA GLY A 344 0.11 17.77 -20.50
C GLY A 344 -0.88 18.38 -19.48
N PRO A 345 -1.16 19.66 -19.62
CA PRO A 345 -2.09 20.38 -18.76
C PRO A 345 -3.46 19.70 -18.75
N GLY A 346 -3.96 19.44 -17.57
CA GLY A 346 -5.24 18.77 -17.38
C GLY A 346 -5.15 17.24 -17.22
N ASP A 347 -4.05 16.60 -17.58
CA ASP A 347 -3.87 15.17 -17.30
C ASP A 347 -3.49 14.94 -15.84
N ASN A 348 -4.01 13.86 -15.25
CA ASN A 348 -3.71 13.48 -13.89
C ASN A 348 -2.97 12.13 -13.84
N VAL A 349 -1.83 12.10 -13.18
CA VAL A 349 -1.21 10.86 -12.70
C VAL A 349 -1.58 10.70 -11.25
N LEU A 350 -2.19 9.57 -10.90
CA LEU A 350 -2.55 9.27 -9.53
C LEU A 350 -1.57 8.26 -8.94
N THR A 351 -1.19 8.50 -7.70
CA THR A 351 -0.34 7.59 -6.92
C THR A 351 -0.73 7.59 -5.43
N ILE A 352 -0.02 6.81 -4.62
CA ILE A 352 -0.35 6.57 -3.22
C ILE A 352 0.88 6.80 -2.33
N ALA A 353 0.72 7.57 -1.26
CA ALA A 353 1.62 7.53 -0.11
C ALA A 353 1.06 6.54 0.92
N THR A 354 1.74 5.41 1.10
CA THR A 354 1.27 4.29 1.93
C THR A 354 1.06 4.70 3.38
N ASP A 355 1.97 5.51 3.91
CA ASP A 355 2.08 5.92 5.31
C ASP A 355 2.75 7.30 5.42
N GLY A 356 2.88 7.79 6.66
CA GLY A 356 3.64 9.00 6.98
C GLY A 356 5.07 8.70 7.42
N PHE A 357 5.77 9.78 7.78
CA PHE A 357 7.18 9.73 8.19
C PHE A 357 7.42 9.11 9.59
N ASP A 358 6.42 9.05 10.45
CA ASP A 358 6.49 8.71 11.88
C ASP A 358 7.22 7.41 12.24
N ARG A 359 7.48 6.54 11.28
CA ARG A 359 8.13 5.23 11.46
C ARG A 359 9.48 5.08 10.77
N TYR A 360 10.09 6.19 10.33
CA TYR A 360 11.31 6.20 9.52
C TYR A 360 12.41 7.10 10.07
N HIS A 361 12.36 7.45 11.35
CA HIS A 361 13.41 8.24 12.00
C HIS A 361 14.76 7.54 11.91
N SER A 362 14.79 6.23 12.22
CA SER A 362 16.01 5.42 12.14
C SER A 362 16.61 5.33 10.72
N VAL A 363 15.78 5.39 9.68
CA VAL A 363 16.23 5.40 8.27
C VAL A 363 16.99 6.70 7.96
N LEU A 364 16.48 7.86 8.37
CA LEU A 364 17.19 9.13 8.18
C LEU A 364 18.40 9.30 9.08
N ASP A 365 18.38 8.74 10.29
CA ASP A 365 19.56 8.74 11.18
C ASP A 365 20.71 7.96 10.55
N GLU A 366 20.45 6.78 9.97
CA GLU A 366 21.45 6.00 9.24
C GLU A 366 21.98 6.80 8.02
N MET A 367 21.09 7.46 7.27
CA MET A 367 21.47 8.32 6.16
C MET A 367 22.37 9.48 6.65
N GLN A 368 22.04 10.13 7.74
CA GLN A 368 22.85 11.24 8.28
C GLN A 368 24.25 10.78 8.66
N HIS A 369 24.41 9.56 9.18
CA HIS A 369 25.72 8.98 9.46
C HIS A 369 26.52 8.67 8.16
N ARG A 370 25.83 8.28 7.11
CA ARG A 370 26.47 8.01 5.79
C ARG A 370 26.93 9.29 5.09
N TYR A 371 26.17 10.37 5.22
CA TYR A 371 26.46 11.68 4.61
C TYR A 371 26.86 12.70 5.69
N LEU A 372 27.92 12.43 6.45
CA LEU A 372 28.48 13.35 7.44
C LEU A 372 28.75 14.72 6.78
N GLY A 373 28.12 15.78 7.31
CA GLY A 373 28.28 17.15 6.80
C GLY A 373 27.42 17.48 5.59
N LEU A 374 26.20 16.96 5.51
CA LEU A 374 25.20 17.34 4.50
C LEU A 374 25.03 18.86 4.47
N GLU A 375 25.70 19.49 3.50
CA GLU A 375 25.59 20.94 3.28
C GLU A 375 24.34 21.23 2.44
N LYS A 376 23.80 22.43 2.58
CA LYS A 376 22.60 22.90 1.89
C LYS A 376 22.66 22.65 0.36
N HIS A 377 23.80 22.91 -0.27
CA HIS A 377 23.98 22.74 -1.71
C HIS A 377 23.83 21.28 -2.19
N VAL A 378 24.05 20.29 -1.33
CA VAL A 378 23.83 18.87 -1.65
C VAL A 378 22.33 18.58 -1.76
N MET A 379 21.53 19.08 -0.82
CA MET A 379 20.08 18.96 -0.87
C MET A 379 19.47 19.75 -2.04
N GLU A 380 20.00 20.91 -2.38
CA GLU A 380 19.60 21.66 -3.58
C GLU A 380 19.80 20.86 -4.88
N ARG A 381 20.90 20.11 -4.95
CA ARG A 381 21.14 19.20 -6.06
C ARG A 381 20.13 18.04 -6.05
N TRP A 382 19.84 17.43 -4.89
CA TRP A 382 18.87 16.35 -4.79
C TRP A 382 17.45 16.76 -5.22
N VAL A 383 16.99 17.97 -4.90
CA VAL A 383 15.70 18.47 -5.43
C VAL A 383 15.68 18.40 -6.95
N LYS A 384 16.76 18.81 -7.61
CA LYS A 384 16.86 18.79 -9.07
C LYS A 384 16.96 17.36 -9.59
N ASP A 385 17.87 16.56 -9.04
CA ASP A 385 18.20 15.24 -9.60
C ASP A 385 17.06 14.24 -9.36
N VAL A 386 16.41 14.28 -8.19
CA VAL A 386 15.36 13.33 -7.81
C VAL A 386 14.01 13.66 -8.44
N PHE A 387 13.62 14.93 -8.43
CA PHE A 387 12.28 15.34 -8.85
C PHE A 387 12.27 16.02 -10.23
N LEU A 388 12.95 17.18 -10.38
CA LEU A 388 12.89 17.97 -11.62
C LEU A 388 13.50 17.24 -12.83
N ASN A 389 14.63 16.57 -12.62
CA ASN A 389 15.38 15.86 -13.67
C ASN A 389 15.10 14.35 -13.67
N ALA A 390 14.10 13.85 -12.91
CA ALA A 390 13.73 12.46 -12.95
C ALA A 390 13.62 11.99 -14.41
N ASP A 391 14.42 11.00 -14.78
CA ASP A 391 14.57 10.56 -16.18
C ASP A 391 13.47 9.58 -16.59
N GLU A 392 13.34 9.33 -17.91
CA GLU A 392 12.41 8.39 -18.50
C GLU A 392 13.04 7.00 -18.72
N ASN A 393 14.19 6.75 -18.12
CA ASN A 393 14.89 5.46 -18.23
C ASN A 393 14.27 4.40 -17.32
N LEU A 394 14.60 3.13 -17.57
CA LEU A 394 14.16 1.99 -16.76
C LEU A 394 12.64 1.83 -16.70
N ILE A 395 11.95 2.17 -17.80
CA ILE A 395 10.52 1.94 -18.02
C ILE A 395 10.36 0.79 -19.01
N PHE A 396 9.71 -0.28 -18.56
CA PHE A 396 9.51 -1.51 -19.33
C PHE A 396 8.03 -1.62 -19.74
N ASP A 397 7.77 -1.60 -21.03
CA ASP A 397 6.44 -1.83 -21.58
C ASP A 397 6.09 -3.33 -21.54
N VAL A 398 5.11 -3.69 -20.70
CA VAL A 398 4.68 -5.09 -20.52
C VAL A 398 3.28 -5.38 -21.08
N ARG A 399 2.79 -4.54 -21.99
CA ARG A 399 1.47 -4.70 -22.63
C ARG A 399 1.44 -5.82 -23.65
N ARG A 400 2.58 -6.18 -24.25
CA ARG A 400 2.65 -7.24 -25.26
C ARG A 400 2.40 -8.60 -24.61
N GLN A 401 1.75 -9.49 -25.35
CA GLN A 401 1.40 -10.84 -24.89
C GLN A 401 2.60 -11.61 -24.34
N GLU A 402 3.75 -11.57 -25.02
CA GLU A 402 4.99 -12.21 -24.59
C GLU A 402 5.42 -11.76 -23.19
N GLN A 403 5.29 -10.46 -22.88
CA GLN A 403 5.63 -9.92 -21.56
C GLN A 403 4.63 -10.35 -20.49
N LYS A 404 3.33 -10.45 -20.84
CA LYS A 404 2.31 -10.99 -19.94
C LYS A 404 2.60 -12.46 -19.61
N GLU A 405 2.92 -13.26 -20.60
CA GLU A 405 3.28 -14.68 -20.44
C GLU A 405 4.53 -14.83 -19.57
N ARG A 406 5.54 -13.98 -19.75
CA ARG A 406 6.74 -13.95 -18.87
C ARG A 406 6.38 -13.70 -17.42
N LEU A 407 5.54 -12.70 -17.14
CA LEU A 407 5.10 -12.38 -15.78
C LEU A 407 4.24 -13.49 -15.16
N PHE A 408 3.38 -14.14 -15.96
CA PHE A 408 2.61 -15.30 -15.51
C PHE A 408 3.51 -16.51 -15.23
N ALA A 409 4.49 -16.76 -16.08
CA ALA A 409 5.48 -17.83 -15.85
C ALA A 409 6.27 -17.59 -14.56
N GLN A 410 6.60 -16.33 -14.25
CA GLN A 410 7.24 -15.94 -13.01
C GLN A 410 6.33 -16.22 -11.82
N LYS A 411 5.07 -15.77 -11.87
CA LYS A 411 4.05 -16.05 -10.84
C LYS A 411 3.86 -17.56 -10.64
N GLU A 412 3.74 -18.33 -11.70
CA GLU A 412 3.59 -19.79 -11.64
C GLU A 412 4.78 -20.44 -10.90
N ARG A 413 6.02 -20.09 -11.28
CA ARG A 413 7.23 -20.57 -10.61
C ARG A 413 7.21 -20.25 -9.11
N ASP A 414 6.82 -19.01 -8.75
CA ASP A 414 6.89 -18.54 -7.39
C ASP A 414 5.81 -19.19 -6.50
N TRP A 415 4.64 -19.56 -7.04
CA TRP A 415 3.50 -20.04 -6.24
C TRP A 415 3.26 -21.56 -6.30
N LEU A 416 3.77 -22.27 -7.31
CA LEU A 416 3.75 -23.75 -7.30
C LEU A 416 4.49 -24.32 -6.10
N ARG A 417 5.57 -23.67 -5.63
CA ARG A 417 6.34 -24.07 -4.45
C ARG A 417 5.53 -24.01 -3.15
N PHE A 418 4.49 -23.16 -3.10
CA PHE A 418 3.58 -23.00 -1.98
C PHE A 418 2.32 -23.87 -2.10
N GLY A 419 2.26 -24.79 -3.07
CA GLY A 419 1.19 -25.77 -3.21
C GLY A 419 -0.02 -25.30 -4.03
N TYR A 420 0.01 -24.14 -4.65
CA TYR A 420 -1.04 -23.71 -5.57
C TYR A 420 -1.03 -24.58 -6.83
N SER A 421 -2.22 -25.00 -7.31
CA SER A 421 -2.33 -25.79 -8.52
C SER A 421 -2.13 -24.94 -9.78
N ARG A 422 -1.64 -25.57 -10.87
CA ARG A 422 -1.54 -24.90 -12.17
C ARG A 422 -2.91 -24.42 -12.67
N GLU A 423 -3.95 -25.23 -12.48
CA GLU A 423 -5.31 -24.87 -12.86
C GLU A 423 -5.77 -23.58 -12.19
N TYR A 424 -5.52 -23.44 -10.88
CA TYR A 424 -5.82 -22.19 -10.16
C TYR A 424 -5.01 -20.99 -10.69
N LEU A 425 -3.72 -21.18 -10.91
CA LEU A 425 -2.87 -20.12 -11.46
C LEU A 425 -3.26 -19.74 -12.89
N ASP A 426 -3.69 -20.72 -13.71
CA ASP A 426 -4.18 -20.48 -15.07
C ASP A 426 -5.51 -19.71 -15.08
N SER A 427 -6.40 -19.94 -14.11
CA SER A 427 -7.65 -19.15 -14.00
C SER A 427 -7.39 -17.66 -13.83
N MET A 428 -6.27 -17.29 -13.20
CA MET A 428 -5.87 -15.88 -13.03
C MET A 428 -5.42 -15.18 -14.31
N LYS A 429 -5.27 -15.93 -15.42
CA LYS A 429 -4.97 -15.39 -16.76
C LYS A 429 -6.22 -14.86 -17.47
N ASP A 430 -7.39 -14.95 -16.84
CA ASP A 430 -8.66 -14.43 -17.33
C ASP A 430 -9.19 -13.33 -16.41
N MET A 431 -9.67 -12.24 -17.01
CA MET A 431 -10.33 -11.16 -16.26
C MET A 431 -11.63 -11.62 -15.58
N ALA A 432 -12.24 -12.72 -16.02
CA ALA A 432 -13.41 -13.31 -15.36
C ALA A 432 -13.11 -13.67 -13.91
N PHE A 433 -11.96 -14.31 -13.62
CA PHE A 433 -11.52 -14.62 -12.26
C PHE A 433 -11.52 -13.36 -11.36
N TRP A 434 -10.89 -12.29 -11.83
CA TRP A 434 -10.76 -11.05 -11.06
C TRP A 434 -12.10 -10.32 -10.86
N ASN A 435 -13.00 -10.44 -11.84
CA ASN A 435 -14.34 -9.86 -11.74
C ASN A 435 -15.25 -10.68 -10.82
N GLU A 436 -15.14 -12.00 -10.81
CA GLU A 436 -15.85 -12.87 -9.85
C GLU A 436 -15.40 -12.59 -8.42
N GLU A 437 -14.09 -12.45 -8.19
CA GLU A 437 -13.56 -12.06 -6.88
C GLU A 437 -14.06 -10.69 -6.43
N PHE A 438 -14.15 -9.74 -7.33
CA PHE A 438 -14.70 -8.42 -7.02
C PHE A 438 -16.20 -8.49 -6.70
N ALA A 439 -16.97 -9.30 -7.41
CA ALA A 439 -18.41 -9.44 -7.20
C ALA A 439 -18.77 -9.99 -5.81
N ARG A 440 -17.87 -10.74 -5.15
CA ARG A 440 -18.05 -11.27 -3.78
C ARG A 440 -18.19 -10.19 -2.71
N ILE A 441 -17.78 -8.95 -2.99
CA ILE A 441 -17.87 -7.82 -2.04
C ILE A 441 -19.31 -7.62 -1.56
N ALA A 442 -20.30 -7.69 -2.47
CA ALA A 442 -21.70 -7.51 -2.10
C ALA A 442 -22.20 -8.57 -1.10
N ASP A 443 -21.76 -9.83 -1.27
CA ASP A 443 -22.07 -10.92 -0.33
C ASP A 443 -21.44 -10.69 1.05
N TYR A 444 -20.18 -10.23 1.08
CA TYR A 444 -19.52 -9.92 2.35
C TYR A 444 -20.16 -8.73 3.06
N ASP A 445 -20.54 -7.69 2.34
CA ASP A 445 -21.23 -6.54 2.91
C ASP A 445 -22.59 -6.95 3.53
N GLU A 446 -23.35 -7.83 2.87
CA GLU A 446 -24.58 -8.41 3.40
C GLU A 446 -24.31 -9.24 4.67
N LYS A 447 -23.31 -10.12 4.65
CA LYS A 447 -22.94 -10.96 5.81
C LYS A 447 -22.53 -10.12 7.01
N ILE A 448 -21.68 -9.11 6.82
CA ILE A 448 -21.23 -8.21 7.90
C ILE A 448 -22.42 -7.45 8.48
N THR A 449 -23.28 -6.88 7.62
CA THR A 449 -24.48 -6.14 8.05
C THR A 449 -25.41 -7.03 8.88
N ARG A 450 -25.70 -8.22 8.42
CA ARG A 450 -26.57 -9.18 9.12
C ARG A 450 -26.03 -9.59 10.50
N LEU A 451 -24.71 -9.76 10.64
CA LEU A 451 -24.11 -10.14 11.93
C LEU A 451 -23.98 -8.97 12.90
N ARG A 452 -23.91 -7.74 12.38
CA ARG A 452 -23.85 -6.54 13.20
C ARG A 452 -25.22 -6.18 13.79
N GLY A 453 -26.33 -6.58 13.17
CA GLY A 453 -27.73 -6.42 13.63
C GLY A 453 -28.32 -5.20 13.03
#